data_8d95c06f4bfc2f694e78232e6de3e9dc
#
_entry.id   8d95c06f4bfc2f694e78232e6de3e9dc
#
_cell.length_a   1.000
_cell.length_b   1.000
_cell.length_c   1.000
_cell.angle_alpha   90.00
_cell.angle_beta   90.00
_cell.angle_gamma   90.00
#
_symmetry.space_group_name_H-M   'P 1'
#
loop_
_entity.id
_entity.type
_entity.pdbx_description
1 polymer ?
#
loop_
_entity_poly.entity_id
_entity_poly.type
_entity_poly.pdbx_seq_one_letter_code
_entity_poly.pdbx_strand_id
1 'polypeptide(L)'
;MRDFNCPVGAPVSCNINGQPLPYAPKVRLFENATYRFALSDSLSLELQSDVTFSSKVQYSLAQTPNTVQAAYAIWNASVALLHPGDGWQLRAYVKNIADTPYASFLTNGTFAGTVRFVPRDDRRYAGLLLRKDF
;
A
#
# COMPACT_ATOMS: atom_id res chain seq x y z
N MET A 1 -4.74 9.71 -33.44
CA MET A 1 -4.90 8.93 -32.16
C MET A 1 -6.23 9.31 -31.55
N ARG A 2 -7.09 8.39 -31.24
CA ARG A 2 -8.34 8.68 -30.50
C ARG A 2 -7.96 8.94 -29.05
N ASP A 3 -8.32 10.11 -28.52
CA ASP A 3 -8.07 10.48 -27.13
C ASP A 3 -8.99 9.65 -26.22
N PHE A 4 -8.43 8.69 -25.53
CA PHE A 4 -9.15 7.76 -24.63
C PHE A 4 -9.74 8.43 -23.36
N ASN A 5 -9.44 9.70 -23.14
CA ASN A 5 -9.87 10.46 -21.96
C ASN A 5 -11.06 11.40 -22.23
N CYS A 6 -11.76 11.23 -23.34
CA CYS A 6 -12.91 12.03 -23.66
C CYS A 6 -14.15 11.58 -22.89
N PRO A 7 -14.89 12.48 -22.21
CA PRO A 7 -16.21 12.17 -21.69
C PRO A 7 -17.15 11.67 -22.79
N VAL A 8 -18.09 10.80 -22.43
CA VAL A 8 -19.13 10.35 -23.36
C VAL A 8 -19.87 11.57 -23.91
N GLY A 9 -19.91 11.72 -25.25
CA GLY A 9 -20.49 12.88 -25.92
C GLY A 9 -19.54 14.04 -26.18
N ALA A 10 -18.25 13.94 -25.83
CA ALA A 10 -17.26 14.95 -26.14
C ALA A 10 -16.93 15.00 -27.65
N PRO A 11 -16.48 16.18 -28.19
CA PRO A 11 -16.02 16.28 -29.55
C PRO A 11 -14.84 15.34 -29.84
N VAL A 12 -14.64 14.97 -31.07
CA VAL A 12 -13.70 13.91 -31.56
C VAL A 12 -12.24 14.11 -31.14
N SER A 13 -11.88 15.30 -30.64
CA SER A 13 -10.56 15.58 -30.06
C SER A 13 -10.68 16.17 -28.66
N CYS A 14 -10.19 15.46 -27.65
CA CYS A 14 -10.03 15.99 -26.30
C CYS A 14 -8.55 16.26 -26.05
N ASN A 15 -8.24 17.41 -25.47
CA ASN A 15 -6.89 17.72 -25.03
C ASN A 15 -6.63 17.08 -23.67
N ILE A 16 -5.71 16.12 -23.62
CA ILE A 16 -5.27 15.44 -22.40
C ILE A 16 -4.01 16.06 -21.78
N ASN A 17 -3.52 17.17 -22.34
CA ASN A 17 -2.34 17.85 -21.81
C ASN A 17 -2.57 18.28 -20.35
N GLY A 18 -1.62 18.00 -19.48
CA GLY A 18 -1.68 18.34 -18.06
C GLY A 18 -2.55 17.39 -17.20
N GLN A 19 -3.23 16.41 -17.79
CA GLN A 19 -3.97 15.41 -17.04
C GLN A 19 -3.01 14.40 -16.37
N PRO A 20 -3.33 13.90 -15.19
CA PRO A 20 -2.53 12.87 -14.55
C PRO A 20 -2.55 11.57 -15.35
N LEU A 21 -1.40 10.91 -15.43
CA LEU A 21 -1.31 9.60 -16.05
C LEU A 21 -2.17 8.61 -15.26
N PRO A 22 -3.10 7.88 -15.89
CA PRO A 22 -3.90 6.86 -15.21
C PRO A 22 -3.02 5.75 -14.65
N TYR A 23 -3.44 5.19 -13.51
CA TYR A 23 -2.78 4.09 -12.79
C TYR A 23 -1.39 4.42 -12.22
N ALA A 24 -0.94 5.65 -12.33
CA ALA A 24 0.37 6.06 -11.84
C ALA A 24 0.25 7.17 -10.78
N PRO A 25 0.71 6.96 -9.56
CA PRO A 25 0.89 8.06 -8.61
C PRO A 25 2.04 8.97 -9.08
N LYS A 26 1.93 10.27 -8.83
CA LYS A 26 3.03 11.22 -9.13
C LYS A 26 4.25 10.98 -8.23
N VAL A 27 3.99 10.55 -7.00
CA VAL A 27 5.03 10.27 -5.99
C VAL A 27 4.68 8.98 -5.27
N ARG A 28 5.66 8.11 -5.13
CA ARG A 28 5.61 6.95 -4.26
C ARG A 28 6.90 6.91 -3.46
N LEU A 29 6.77 6.82 -2.13
CA LEU A 29 7.89 6.74 -1.21
C LEU A 29 7.78 5.44 -0.42
N PHE A 30 8.92 4.85 -0.16
CA PHE A 30 9.05 3.70 0.73
C PHE A 30 10.25 3.93 1.64
N GLU A 31 10.01 3.84 2.94
CA GLU A 31 11.01 3.94 3.98
C GLU A 31 10.99 2.66 4.80
N ASN A 32 12.16 2.14 5.13
CA ASN A 32 12.32 0.99 6.01
C ASN A 32 13.43 1.28 7.01
N ALA A 33 13.16 1.03 8.29
CA ALA A 33 14.14 1.12 9.36
C ALA A 33 14.15 -0.20 10.14
N THR A 34 15.35 -0.74 10.35
CA THR A 34 15.57 -1.93 11.18
C THR A 34 16.65 -1.61 12.19
N TYR A 35 16.36 -1.87 13.44
CA TYR A 35 17.32 -1.72 14.53
C TYR A 35 17.41 -3.02 15.32
N ARG A 36 18.63 -3.54 15.49
CA ARG A 36 18.89 -4.76 16.24
C ARG A 36 19.89 -4.46 17.37
N PHE A 37 19.60 -4.98 18.54
CA PHE A 37 20.50 -4.89 19.69
C PHE A 37 20.53 -6.22 20.46
N ALA A 38 21.71 -6.56 20.98
CA ALA A 38 21.90 -7.75 21.78
C ALA A 38 21.28 -7.54 23.17
N LEU A 39 20.50 -8.51 23.62
CA LEU A 39 20.01 -8.60 25.01
C LEU A 39 20.96 -9.45 25.86
N SER A 40 21.59 -10.46 25.26
CA SER A 40 22.62 -11.32 25.84
C SER A 40 23.49 -11.89 24.72
N ASP A 41 24.47 -12.74 25.06
CA ASP A 41 25.36 -13.40 24.09
C ASP A 41 24.59 -14.28 23.09
N SER A 42 23.42 -14.81 23.45
CA SER A 42 22.62 -15.69 22.62
C SER A 42 21.29 -15.10 22.16
N LEU A 43 20.89 -13.92 22.64
CA LEU A 43 19.57 -13.36 22.42
C LEU A 43 19.66 -11.92 21.90
N SER A 44 18.94 -11.65 20.83
CA SER A 44 18.83 -10.29 20.25
C SER A 44 17.38 -9.86 20.08
N LEU A 45 17.13 -8.58 20.21
CA LEU A 45 15.86 -7.96 19.88
C LEU A 45 16.01 -7.15 18.59
N GLU A 46 15.08 -7.35 17.66
CA GLU A 46 14.99 -6.61 16.43
C GLU A 46 13.70 -5.82 16.37
N LEU A 47 13.82 -4.54 16.13
CA LEU A 47 12.72 -3.62 15.86
C LEU A 47 12.74 -3.30 14.37
N GLN A 48 11.60 -3.41 13.70
CA GLN A 48 11.46 -3.05 12.30
C GLN A 48 10.22 -2.18 12.11
N SER A 49 10.38 -1.14 11.30
CA SER A 49 9.28 -0.27 10.89
C SER A 49 9.40 0.03 9.41
N ASP A 50 8.30 0.04 8.69
CA ASP A 50 8.22 0.47 7.31
C ASP A 50 7.01 1.37 7.05
N VAL A 51 7.21 2.34 6.19
CA VAL A 51 6.18 3.27 5.73
C VAL A 51 6.15 3.29 4.21
N THR A 52 4.98 3.13 3.64
CA THR A 52 4.73 3.32 2.22
C THR A 52 3.78 4.49 2.04
N PHE A 53 4.19 5.52 1.31
CA PHE A 53 3.34 6.63 0.90
C PHE A 53 3.04 6.55 -0.59
N SER A 54 1.79 6.84 -0.97
CA SER A 54 1.38 7.02 -2.36
C SER A 54 0.58 8.33 -2.49
N SER A 55 0.96 9.18 -3.43
CA SER A 55 0.12 10.32 -3.82
C SER A 55 -1.17 9.83 -4.48
N LYS A 56 -2.13 10.72 -4.70
CA LYS A 56 -3.40 10.37 -5.35
C LYS A 56 -3.19 9.69 -6.69
N VAL A 57 -4.04 8.71 -7.01
CA VAL A 57 -4.02 7.94 -8.25
C VAL A 57 -5.38 8.03 -8.93
N GLN A 58 -5.39 8.35 -10.21
CA GLN A 58 -6.57 8.25 -11.08
C GLN A 58 -6.60 6.87 -11.73
N TYR A 59 -7.70 6.12 -11.58
CA TYR A 59 -7.86 4.79 -12.16
C TYR A 59 -8.69 4.75 -13.45
N SER A 60 -9.19 5.88 -13.93
CA SER A 60 -9.96 5.96 -15.17
C SER A 60 -9.21 6.71 -16.26
N LEU A 61 -9.16 6.13 -17.45
CA LEU A 61 -8.71 6.84 -18.64
C LEU A 61 -9.59 8.06 -18.97
N ALA A 62 -10.88 7.99 -18.63
CA ALA A 62 -11.82 9.08 -18.80
C ALA A 62 -11.75 10.14 -17.68
N GLN A 63 -10.78 10.03 -16.75
CA GLN A 63 -10.56 10.99 -15.66
C GLN A 63 -11.81 11.22 -14.79
N THR A 64 -12.64 10.18 -14.58
CA THR A 64 -13.87 10.30 -13.81
C THR A 64 -13.57 10.59 -12.33
N PRO A 65 -14.25 11.57 -11.69
CA PRO A 65 -13.89 12.00 -10.33
C PRO A 65 -14.01 10.91 -9.26
N ASN A 66 -14.94 10.00 -9.41
CA ASN A 66 -15.21 8.91 -8.45
C ASN A 66 -14.24 7.70 -8.59
N THR A 67 -13.30 7.75 -9.53
CA THR A 67 -12.26 6.73 -9.70
C THR A 67 -10.88 7.20 -9.23
N VAL A 68 -10.85 8.20 -8.35
CA VAL A 68 -9.62 8.70 -7.73
C VAL A 68 -9.43 8.07 -6.36
N GLN A 69 -8.33 7.38 -6.16
CA GLN A 69 -7.83 7.03 -4.83
C GLN A 69 -7.09 8.25 -4.26
N ALA A 70 -7.52 8.74 -3.12
CA ALA A 70 -6.80 9.80 -2.40
C ALA A 70 -5.39 9.36 -2.00
N ALA A 71 -4.50 10.30 -1.74
CA ALA A 71 -3.20 9.99 -1.17
C ALA A 71 -3.33 9.25 0.17
N TYR A 72 -2.44 8.29 0.40
CA TYR A 72 -2.44 7.50 1.63
C TYR A 72 -1.04 7.12 2.07
N ALA A 73 -0.89 6.81 3.35
CA ALA A 73 0.31 6.23 3.92
C ALA A 73 -0.06 4.98 4.72
N ILE A 74 0.71 3.90 4.52
CA ILE A 74 0.59 2.65 5.25
C ILE A 74 1.84 2.51 6.10
N TRP A 75 1.65 2.36 7.40
CA TRP A 75 2.71 2.17 8.36
C TRP A 75 2.61 0.79 9.01
N ASN A 76 3.71 0.06 8.98
CA ASN A 76 3.85 -1.26 9.58
C ASN A 76 4.98 -1.26 10.60
N ALA A 77 4.86 -2.10 11.63
CA ALA A 77 5.93 -2.33 12.58
C ALA A 77 5.97 -3.79 13.05
N SER A 78 7.14 -4.22 13.48
CA SER A 78 7.31 -5.50 14.13
C SER A 78 8.42 -5.46 15.17
N VAL A 79 8.31 -6.36 16.15
CA VAL A 79 9.35 -6.68 17.12
C VAL A 79 9.63 -8.18 17.04
N ALA A 80 10.91 -8.54 16.99
CA ALA A 80 11.31 -9.93 16.95
C ALA A 80 12.37 -10.23 18.00
N LEU A 81 12.19 -11.34 18.69
CA LEU A 81 13.18 -11.96 19.55
C LEU A 81 13.90 -13.05 18.74
N LEU A 82 15.22 -12.96 18.68
CA LEU A 82 16.08 -13.81 17.86
C LEU A 82 17.03 -14.57 18.75
N HIS A 83 17.11 -15.88 18.55
CA HIS A 83 18.11 -16.74 19.21
C HIS A 83 18.95 -17.47 18.14
N PRO A 84 20.01 -16.83 17.62
CA PRO A 84 20.77 -17.39 16.51
C PRO A 84 21.40 -18.75 16.82
N GLY A 85 21.84 -18.96 18.07
CA GLY A 85 22.48 -20.22 18.49
C GLY A 85 21.56 -21.44 18.39
N ASP A 86 20.30 -21.29 18.71
CA ASP A 86 19.29 -22.36 18.62
C ASP A 86 18.43 -22.26 17.35
N GLY A 87 18.67 -21.26 16.51
CA GLY A 87 17.97 -21.10 15.24
C GLY A 87 16.47 -20.80 15.37
N TRP A 88 16.00 -20.13 16.45
CA TRP A 88 14.59 -19.76 16.56
C TRP A 88 14.37 -18.25 16.58
N GLN A 89 13.21 -17.85 16.11
CA GLN A 89 12.74 -16.47 16.07
C GLN A 89 11.26 -16.41 16.45
N LEU A 90 10.92 -15.50 17.36
CA LEU A 90 9.55 -15.12 17.65
C LEU A 90 9.33 -13.66 17.23
N ARG A 91 8.39 -13.40 16.32
CA ARG A 91 8.06 -12.06 15.81
C ARG A 91 6.60 -11.73 16.07
N ALA A 92 6.35 -10.59 16.70
CA ALA A 92 5.06 -9.94 16.73
C ALA A 92 5.06 -8.81 15.69
N TYR A 93 3.96 -8.65 14.96
CA TYR A 93 3.85 -7.59 13.95
C TYR A 93 2.46 -6.97 13.94
N VAL A 94 2.43 -5.71 13.52
CA VAL A 94 1.20 -4.97 13.21
C VAL A 94 1.34 -4.37 11.82
N LYS A 95 0.36 -4.63 10.97
CA LYS A 95 0.23 -4.04 9.63
C LYS A 95 -0.83 -2.97 9.63
N ASN A 96 -0.60 -1.91 8.85
CA ASN A 96 -1.47 -0.76 8.72
C ASN A 96 -1.87 -0.18 10.09
N ILE A 97 -0.89 0.24 10.89
CA ILE A 97 -1.07 0.70 12.29
C ILE A 97 -2.11 1.82 12.38
N ALA A 98 -2.12 2.74 11.40
CA ALA A 98 -3.04 3.85 11.34
C ALA A 98 -4.47 3.47 10.89
N ASP A 99 -4.71 2.19 10.53
CA ASP A 99 -5.97 1.69 9.96
C ASP A 99 -6.45 2.51 8.74
N THR A 100 -5.50 2.95 7.91
CA THR A 100 -5.78 3.78 6.73
C THR A 100 -6.41 2.94 5.63
N PRO A 101 -7.68 3.16 5.27
CA PRO A 101 -8.32 2.42 4.19
C PRO A 101 -7.80 2.88 2.83
N TYR A 102 -7.44 1.94 1.96
CA TYR A 102 -7.04 2.25 0.59
C TYR A 102 -7.57 1.22 -0.41
N ALA A 103 -7.68 1.63 -1.66
CA ALA A 103 -8.07 0.75 -2.76
C ALA A 103 -6.88 0.49 -3.66
N SER A 104 -6.75 -0.75 -4.11
CA SER A 104 -5.78 -1.14 -5.14
C SER A 104 -6.26 -0.76 -6.53
N PHE A 105 -7.59 -0.63 -6.70
CA PHE A 105 -8.20 -0.26 -7.96
C PHE A 105 -9.62 0.28 -7.75
N LEU A 106 -10.02 1.25 -8.60
CA LEU A 106 -11.36 1.84 -8.65
C LEU A 106 -11.86 1.83 -10.09
N THR A 107 -13.10 1.43 -10.29
CA THR A 107 -13.74 1.45 -11.62
C THR A 107 -15.22 1.78 -11.51
N ASN A 108 -15.81 2.23 -12.58
CA ASN A 108 -17.27 2.40 -12.69
C ASN A 108 -17.89 1.13 -13.25
N GLY A 109 -18.77 0.51 -12.48
CA GLY A 109 -19.63 -0.57 -12.93
C GLY A 109 -20.83 -0.01 -13.68
N THR A 110 -21.29 -0.73 -14.70
CA THR A 110 -22.43 -0.30 -15.55
C THR A 110 -23.73 -0.13 -14.76
N PHE A 111 -23.94 -0.90 -13.70
CA PHE A 111 -25.16 -0.89 -12.87
C PHE A 111 -24.89 -0.61 -11.38
N ALA A 112 -23.65 -0.75 -10.91
CA ALA A 112 -23.30 -0.73 -9.49
C ALA A 112 -22.64 0.58 -9.03
N GLY A 113 -22.55 1.60 -9.88
CA GLY A 113 -21.78 2.80 -9.57
C GLY A 113 -20.29 2.53 -9.46
N THR A 114 -19.60 3.14 -8.50
CA THR A 114 -18.15 2.94 -8.31
C THR A 114 -17.89 1.61 -7.60
N VAL A 115 -17.14 0.73 -8.24
CA VAL A 115 -16.64 -0.51 -7.66
C VAL A 115 -15.24 -0.28 -7.11
N ARG A 116 -15.02 -0.69 -5.86
CA ARG A 116 -13.77 -0.54 -5.14
C ARG A 116 -13.16 -1.91 -4.89
N PHE A 117 -11.95 -2.13 -5.40
CA PHE A 117 -11.15 -3.32 -5.10
C PHE A 117 -10.20 -2.96 -3.97
N VAL A 118 -10.28 -3.70 -2.88
CA VAL A 118 -9.43 -3.51 -1.71
C VAL A 118 -8.45 -4.68 -1.58
N PRO A 119 -7.20 -4.46 -1.22
CA PRO A 119 -6.30 -5.55 -0.91
C PRO A 119 -6.71 -6.20 0.41
N ARG A 120 -6.20 -7.42 0.66
CA ARG A 120 -6.48 -8.17 1.89
C ARG A 120 -6.06 -7.42 3.16
N ASP A 121 -5.03 -6.58 3.05
CA ASP A 121 -4.41 -5.82 4.12
C ASP A 121 -4.78 -4.33 4.10
N ASP A 122 -5.96 -3.99 3.58
CA ASP A 122 -6.49 -2.62 3.59
C ASP A 122 -6.85 -2.12 4.99
N ARG A 123 -6.91 -3.02 5.99
CA ARG A 123 -7.21 -2.73 7.39
C ARG A 123 -6.05 -3.13 8.30
N ARG A 124 -6.06 -2.56 9.51
CA ARG A 124 -5.11 -2.93 10.55
C ARG A 124 -5.31 -4.38 10.97
N TYR A 125 -4.22 -5.12 11.03
CA TYR A 125 -4.17 -6.44 11.62
C TYR A 125 -2.84 -6.70 12.31
N ALA A 126 -2.83 -7.63 13.24
CA ALA A 126 -1.65 -8.04 13.97
C ALA A 126 -1.50 -9.56 13.92
N GLY A 127 -0.29 -10.04 14.14
CA GLY A 127 -0.02 -11.46 14.17
C GLY A 127 1.28 -11.79 14.90
N LEU A 128 1.43 -13.08 15.15
CA LEU A 128 2.64 -13.69 15.70
C LEU A 128 3.19 -14.69 14.68
N LEU A 129 4.50 -14.75 14.59
CA LEU A 129 5.23 -15.70 13.75
C LEU A 129 6.31 -16.34 14.60
N LEU A 130 6.29 -17.67 14.68
CA LEU A 130 7.36 -18.48 15.25
C LEU A 130 8.06 -19.21 14.09
N ARG A 131 9.38 -19.07 14.01
CA ARG A 131 10.24 -19.78 13.08
C ARG A 131 11.29 -20.56 13.85
N LYS A 132 11.56 -21.78 13.40
CA LYS A 132 12.66 -22.63 13.88
C LYS A 132 13.41 -23.16 12.65
N ASP A 133 14.72 -22.96 12.62
CA ASP A 133 15.61 -23.56 11.63
C ASP A 133 16.21 -24.84 12.30
N PHE A 134 16.25 -25.94 11.57
CA PHE A 134 16.71 -27.27 12.05
C PHE A 134 18.02 -27.64 11.36
#